data_cc5a09ae76c134c3d18e92950d5b67c5
#
_entry.id   cc5a09ae76c134c3d18e92950d5b67c5
#
_cell.length_a   1.000
_cell.length_b   1.000
_cell.length_c   1.000
_cell.angle_alpha   90.00
_cell.angle_beta   90.00
_cell.angle_gamma   90.00
#
_symmetry.space_group_name_H-M   'P 1'
#
loop_
_entity.id
_entity.type
_entity.pdbx_description
1 polymer ?
#
loop_
_entity_poly.entity_id
_entity_poly.type
_entity_poly.pdbx_seq_one_letter_code
_entity_poly.pdbx_strand_id
1 'polypeptide(L)'
;AFEGAVFPQWDAQIHTTTPRDLPREWEHYVFVDFGYSNPFCALLAARDPDNCWWFIAEHYKPQMLLRDHAAVLREWQSKFKIQAFIGDHDAQDRAELVALGISVKPAQKDVLRSIEVMGGALNVQPNGRTGIQVFKPVAGDWRGCPNLIREIPAYRWAPASATRNAREEPIKLDDHAVDAARMGIYTLRRDIPRGARGGSLV
;
A
#
# COMPACT_ATOMS: atom_id res chain seq x y z
N ALA A 1 -3.68 23.20 -10.10
CA ALA A 1 -4.60 22.05 -10.02
C ALA A 1 -3.89 20.82 -10.57
N PHE A 2 -4.00 19.69 -9.87
CA PHE A 2 -3.50 18.42 -10.39
C PHE A 2 -4.47 17.88 -11.44
N GLU A 3 -3.95 17.27 -12.51
CA GLU A 3 -4.74 16.65 -13.57
C GLU A 3 -4.13 15.31 -13.98
N GLY A 4 -4.96 14.38 -14.45
CA GLY A 4 -4.49 13.10 -14.97
C GLY A 4 -4.22 12.03 -13.92
N ALA A 5 -3.20 11.19 -14.15
CA ALA A 5 -2.83 10.11 -13.25
C ALA A 5 -2.20 10.66 -11.96
N VAL A 6 -2.56 10.05 -10.81
CA VAL A 6 -1.94 10.38 -9.52
C VAL A 6 -0.49 9.88 -9.46
N PHE A 7 -0.24 8.72 -10.06
CA PHE A 7 1.07 8.09 -10.13
C PHE A 7 1.58 7.95 -11.56
N PRO A 8 1.98 9.06 -12.22
CA PRO A 8 2.52 9.01 -13.59
C PRO A 8 3.85 8.25 -13.70
N GLN A 9 4.52 7.99 -12.55
CA GLN A 9 5.76 7.21 -12.47
C GLN A 9 5.55 5.71 -12.67
N TRP A 10 4.29 5.23 -12.55
CA TRP A 10 4.01 3.81 -12.67
C TRP A 10 4.26 3.29 -14.08
N ASP A 11 5.06 2.24 -14.16
CA ASP A 11 5.28 1.44 -15.36
C ASP A 11 5.24 -0.04 -14.96
N ALA A 12 4.28 -0.79 -15.49
CA ALA A 12 4.12 -2.20 -15.17
C ALA A 12 5.34 -3.05 -15.57
N GLN A 13 6.13 -2.63 -16.57
CA GLN A 13 7.34 -3.35 -16.97
C GLN A 13 8.46 -3.22 -15.93
N ILE A 14 8.50 -2.10 -15.22
CA ILE A 14 9.52 -1.79 -14.22
C ILE A 14 9.08 -2.24 -12.83
N HIS A 15 7.81 -1.99 -12.47
CA HIS A 15 7.30 -2.13 -11.10
C HIS A 15 6.66 -3.49 -10.82
N THR A 16 6.54 -4.38 -11.84
CA THR A 16 5.99 -5.71 -11.60
C THR A 16 6.99 -6.80 -11.88
N THR A 17 6.91 -7.88 -11.10
CA THR A 17 7.78 -9.05 -11.26
C THR A 17 7.01 -10.35 -11.04
N THR A 18 7.53 -11.45 -11.58
CA THR A 18 7.00 -12.79 -11.30
C THR A 18 7.23 -13.16 -9.84
N PRO A 19 6.27 -13.82 -9.17
CA PRO A 19 6.44 -14.32 -7.81
C PRO A 19 7.69 -15.18 -7.67
N ARG A 20 8.43 -14.92 -6.60
CA ARG A 20 9.63 -15.70 -6.21
C ARG A 20 9.72 -15.72 -4.68
N ASP A 21 10.52 -16.61 -4.15
CA ASP A 21 10.76 -16.61 -2.71
C ASP A 21 11.62 -15.41 -2.33
N LEU A 22 11.16 -14.71 -1.30
CA LEU A 22 11.87 -13.57 -0.71
C LEU A 22 12.54 -14.03 0.59
N PRO A 23 13.66 -13.40 0.98
CA PRO A 23 14.33 -13.69 2.24
C PRO A 23 13.39 -13.59 3.44
N ARG A 24 13.37 -14.60 4.30
CA ARG A 24 12.46 -14.68 5.45
C ARG A 24 12.76 -13.64 6.54
N GLU A 25 13.97 -13.14 6.56
CA GLU A 25 14.46 -12.11 7.46
C GLU A 25 13.95 -10.70 7.11
N TRP A 26 13.41 -10.51 5.91
CA TRP A 26 12.80 -9.22 5.56
C TRP A 26 11.60 -8.92 6.44
N GLU A 27 11.36 -7.64 6.71
CA GLU A 27 10.23 -7.20 7.52
C GLU A 27 8.91 -7.37 6.74
N HIS A 28 7.98 -8.16 7.27
CA HIS A 28 6.68 -8.36 6.64
C HIS A 28 5.60 -7.54 7.34
N TYR A 29 4.69 -7.00 6.57
CA TYR A 29 3.58 -6.15 7.00
C TYR A 29 2.30 -6.51 6.25
N VAL A 30 1.16 -6.13 6.81
CA VAL A 30 -0.13 -6.22 6.12
C VAL A 30 -0.78 -4.83 6.14
N PHE A 31 -1.13 -4.32 4.98
CA PHE A 31 -1.83 -3.06 4.82
C PHE A 31 -3.29 -3.32 4.51
N VAL A 32 -4.22 -2.66 5.22
CA VAL A 32 -5.65 -2.97 5.17
C VAL A 32 -6.44 -1.70 4.86
N ASP A 33 -7.28 -1.78 3.83
CA ASP A 33 -8.39 -0.86 3.59
C ASP A 33 -9.70 -1.60 3.89
N PHE A 34 -10.47 -1.09 4.86
CA PHE A 34 -11.68 -1.74 5.34
C PHE A 34 -12.87 -1.39 4.45
N GLY A 35 -13.66 -2.38 4.10
CA GLY A 35 -14.91 -2.23 3.39
C GLY A 35 -15.83 -3.43 3.58
N TYR A 36 -17.13 -3.20 3.43
CA TYR A 36 -18.13 -4.28 3.36
C TYR A 36 -18.87 -4.23 2.03
N SER A 37 -19.60 -3.15 1.75
CA SER A 37 -20.23 -2.94 0.44
C SER A 37 -19.17 -2.69 -0.63
N ASN A 38 -18.17 -1.90 -0.30
CA ASN A 38 -16.92 -1.79 -1.05
C ASN A 38 -15.99 -2.96 -0.66
N PRO A 39 -15.05 -3.34 -1.54
CA PRO A 39 -14.11 -4.40 -1.21
C PRO A 39 -13.29 -4.11 0.04
N PHE A 40 -13.19 -5.11 0.91
CA PHE A 40 -12.10 -5.19 1.88
C PHE A 40 -10.83 -5.54 1.11
N CYS A 41 -9.78 -4.76 1.29
CA CYS A 41 -8.48 -5.02 0.71
C CYS A 41 -7.42 -5.22 1.80
N ALA A 42 -6.69 -6.32 1.76
CA ALA A 42 -5.47 -6.50 2.51
C ALA A 42 -4.31 -6.82 1.57
N LEU A 43 -3.18 -6.16 1.76
CA LEU A 43 -1.96 -6.34 1.00
C LEU A 43 -0.87 -6.91 1.91
N LEU A 44 -0.37 -8.10 1.59
CA LEU A 44 0.83 -8.65 2.22
C LEU A 44 2.05 -8.03 1.54
N ALA A 45 2.88 -7.35 2.30
CA ALA A 45 4.08 -6.68 1.81
C ALA A 45 5.31 -7.06 2.63
N ALA A 46 6.47 -7.11 1.97
CA ALA A 46 7.77 -7.17 2.61
C ALA A 46 8.55 -5.89 2.34
N ARG A 47 9.43 -5.51 3.28
CA ARG A 47 10.38 -4.42 3.10
C ARG A 47 11.79 -4.98 3.17
N ASP A 48 12.55 -4.78 2.10
CA ASP A 48 13.95 -5.22 2.04
C ASP A 48 14.90 -4.26 2.76
N PRO A 49 16.18 -4.62 2.95
CA PRO A 49 17.17 -3.76 3.59
C PRO A 49 17.42 -2.43 2.87
N ASP A 50 17.19 -2.36 1.56
CA ASP A 50 17.31 -1.15 0.74
C ASP A 50 16.05 -0.28 0.80
N ASN A 51 15.08 -0.66 1.68
CA ASN A 51 13.81 0.03 1.87
C ASN A 51 12.87 -0.03 0.65
N CYS A 52 13.02 -1.03 -0.22
CA CYS A 52 12.07 -1.33 -1.28
C CYS A 52 10.91 -2.17 -0.71
N TRP A 53 9.69 -1.80 -1.08
CA TRP A 53 8.47 -2.50 -0.76
C TRP A 53 8.15 -3.55 -1.82
N TRP A 54 7.92 -4.79 -1.38
CA TRP A 54 7.55 -5.91 -2.21
C TRP A 54 6.13 -6.33 -1.87
N PHE A 55 5.16 -6.03 -2.73
CA PHE A 55 3.79 -6.48 -2.57
C PHE A 55 3.66 -7.90 -3.08
N ILE A 56 3.41 -8.83 -2.16
CA ILE A 56 3.50 -10.28 -2.36
C ILE A 56 2.17 -10.87 -2.77
N ALA A 57 1.10 -10.52 -2.06
CA ALA A 57 -0.25 -11.03 -2.27
C ALA A 57 -1.30 -10.02 -1.84
N GLU A 58 -2.50 -10.16 -2.39
CA GLU A 58 -3.65 -9.38 -1.97
C GLU A 58 -4.83 -10.29 -1.63
N HIS A 59 -5.61 -9.86 -0.65
CA HIS A 59 -6.95 -10.38 -0.38
C HIS A 59 -7.93 -9.23 -0.63
N TYR A 60 -8.75 -9.36 -1.68
CA TYR A 60 -9.62 -8.29 -2.18
C TYR A 60 -11.02 -8.84 -2.39
N LYS A 61 -11.93 -8.60 -1.43
CA LYS A 61 -13.28 -9.18 -1.43
C LYS A 61 -14.33 -8.21 -0.87
N PRO A 62 -15.41 -7.93 -1.62
CA PRO A 62 -16.60 -7.28 -1.07
C PRO A 62 -17.50 -8.30 -0.37
N GLN A 63 -18.43 -7.82 0.44
CA GLN A 63 -19.57 -8.58 1.01
C GLN A 63 -19.14 -9.84 1.77
N MET A 64 -18.03 -9.77 2.49
CA MET A 64 -17.51 -10.83 3.35
C MET A 64 -17.47 -10.33 4.80
N LEU A 65 -17.77 -11.20 5.76
CA LEU A 65 -17.73 -10.84 7.17
C LEU A 65 -16.29 -10.68 7.66
N LEU A 66 -16.08 -9.80 8.63
CA LEU A 66 -14.75 -9.49 9.16
C LEU A 66 -14.02 -10.74 9.72
N ARG A 67 -14.77 -11.68 10.32
CA ARG A 67 -14.20 -12.98 10.79
C ARG A 67 -13.60 -13.83 9.67
N ASP A 68 -14.18 -13.75 8.47
CA ASP A 68 -13.74 -14.55 7.31
C ASP A 68 -12.50 -13.90 6.68
N HIS A 69 -12.44 -12.55 6.63
CA HIS A 69 -11.20 -11.83 6.32
C HIS A 69 -10.09 -12.15 7.33
N ALA A 70 -10.40 -12.17 8.63
CA ALA A 70 -9.46 -12.49 9.68
C ALA A 70 -8.85 -13.90 9.52
N ALA A 71 -9.59 -14.85 8.97
CA ALA A 71 -9.05 -16.20 8.71
C ALA A 71 -7.89 -16.15 7.70
N VAL A 72 -8.02 -15.38 6.61
CA VAL A 72 -6.95 -15.17 5.63
C VAL A 72 -5.75 -14.46 6.25
N LEU A 73 -5.99 -13.41 7.03
CA LEU A 73 -4.91 -12.66 7.70
C LEU A 73 -4.13 -13.53 8.70
N ARG A 74 -4.83 -14.43 9.42
CA ARG A 74 -4.17 -15.41 10.32
C ARG A 74 -3.38 -16.46 9.54
N GLU A 75 -3.83 -16.87 8.37
CA GLU A 75 -3.03 -17.73 7.50
C GLU A 75 -1.72 -17.07 7.12
N TRP A 76 -1.73 -15.77 6.79
CA TRP A 76 -0.50 -15.03 6.53
C TRP A 76 0.38 -14.92 7.77
N GLN A 77 -0.20 -14.68 8.96
CA GLN A 77 0.55 -14.69 10.24
C GLN A 77 1.22 -16.04 10.51
N SER A 78 0.62 -17.15 10.10
CA SER A 78 1.22 -18.48 10.29
C SER A 78 2.42 -18.74 9.37
N LYS A 79 2.45 -18.07 8.21
CA LYS A 79 3.51 -18.23 7.19
C LYS A 79 4.65 -17.21 7.34
N PHE A 80 4.34 -16.02 7.85
CA PHE A 80 5.26 -14.89 7.91
C PHE A 80 5.27 -14.26 9.30
N LYS A 81 6.44 -13.80 9.74
CA LYS A 81 6.56 -12.99 10.94
C LYS A 81 6.06 -11.56 10.64
N ILE A 82 4.74 -11.33 10.72
CA ILE A 82 4.15 -10.03 10.48
C ILE A 82 4.52 -9.06 11.62
N GLN A 83 5.20 -7.95 11.27
CA GLN A 83 5.62 -6.93 12.23
C GLN A 83 4.45 -6.04 12.67
N ALA A 84 3.54 -5.73 11.75
CA ALA A 84 2.33 -4.98 12.03
C ALA A 84 1.28 -5.15 10.92
N PHE A 85 0.01 -5.05 11.34
CA PHE A 85 -1.11 -4.76 10.46
C PHE A 85 -1.37 -3.26 10.56
N ILE A 86 -1.49 -2.58 9.42
CA ILE A 86 -1.72 -1.13 9.33
C ILE A 86 -3.00 -0.92 8.55
N GLY A 87 -3.96 -0.19 9.09
CA GLY A 87 -5.22 0.05 8.40
C GLY A 87 -5.98 1.24 8.93
N ASP A 88 -6.84 1.79 8.07
CA ASP A 88 -7.83 2.79 8.45
C ASP A 88 -9.17 2.10 8.73
N HIS A 89 -9.64 2.22 9.96
CA HIS A 89 -10.85 1.56 10.43
C HIS A 89 -11.42 2.30 11.65
N ASP A 90 -12.66 2.10 11.92
CA ASP A 90 -13.27 2.62 13.13
C ASP A 90 -12.92 1.79 14.39
N ALA A 91 -13.39 2.26 15.54
CA ALA A 91 -13.08 1.59 16.81
C ALA A 91 -13.76 0.22 16.94
N GLN A 92 -14.92 0.03 16.31
CA GLN A 92 -15.70 -1.21 16.38
C GLN A 92 -15.00 -2.31 15.57
N ASP A 93 -14.64 -2.04 14.31
CA ASP A 93 -13.90 -2.99 13.45
C ASP A 93 -12.58 -3.42 14.10
N ARG A 94 -11.90 -2.45 14.74
CA ARG A 94 -10.66 -2.72 15.47
C ARG A 94 -10.87 -3.68 16.64
N ALA A 95 -11.90 -3.44 17.45
CA ALA A 95 -12.21 -4.28 18.60
C ALA A 95 -12.57 -5.71 18.15
N GLU A 96 -13.33 -5.84 17.07
CA GLU A 96 -13.67 -7.14 16.50
C GLU A 96 -12.43 -7.89 15.97
N LEU A 97 -11.54 -7.23 15.24
CA LEU A 97 -10.29 -7.86 14.78
C LEU A 97 -9.37 -8.27 15.94
N VAL A 98 -9.27 -7.44 16.98
CA VAL A 98 -8.52 -7.81 18.20
C VAL A 98 -9.08 -9.07 18.83
N ALA A 99 -10.41 -9.20 18.94
CA ALA A 99 -11.07 -10.40 19.44
C ALA A 99 -10.78 -11.64 18.56
N LEU A 100 -10.51 -11.43 17.26
CA LEU A 100 -10.11 -12.46 16.31
C LEU A 100 -8.59 -12.69 16.23
N GLY A 101 -7.81 -12.08 17.15
CA GLY A 101 -6.36 -12.27 17.26
C GLY A 101 -5.52 -11.41 16.31
N ILE A 102 -6.10 -10.35 15.75
CA ILE A 102 -5.40 -9.45 14.82
C ILE A 102 -5.42 -8.03 15.36
N SER A 103 -4.25 -7.53 15.78
CA SER A 103 -4.09 -6.16 16.23
C SER A 103 -3.69 -5.24 15.07
N VAL A 104 -4.61 -4.40 14.62
CA VAL A 104 -4.38 -3.42 13.55
C VAL A 104 -4.03 -2.06 14.15
N LYS A 105 -2.89 -1.52 13.74
CA LYS A 105 -2.46 -0.16 14.09
C LYS A 105 -3.10 0.86 13.13
N PRO A 106 -3.53 2.03 13.62
CA PRO A 106 -4.11 3.04 12.78
C PRO A 106 -3.13 3.56 11.72
N ALA A 107 -3.61 3.66 10.48
CA ALA A 107 -2.88 4.29 9.40
C ALA A 107 -2.87 5.82 9.53
N GLN A 108 -1.82 6.47 9.03
CA GLN A 108 -1.79 7.92 8.88
C GLN A 108 -2.59 8.33 7.64
N LYS A 109 -3.51 9.31 7.79
CA LYS A 109 -4.56 9.64 6.81
C LYS A 109 -4.25 10.81 5.88
N ASP A 110 -3.06 11.38 5.92
CA ASP A 110 -2.71 12.49 5.03
C ASP A 110 -2.62 12.02 3.58
N VAL A 111 -3.66 12.31 2.79
CA VAL A 111 -3.80 11.84 1.41
C VAL A 111 -2.66 12.36 0.54
N LEU A 112 -2.42 13.67 0.54
CA LEU A 112 -1.41 14.30 -0.33
C LEU A 112 0.01 13.84 0.03
N ARG A 113 0.32 13.79 1.32
CA ARG A 113 1.62 13.30 1.79
C ARG A 113 1.83 11.82 1.49
N SER A 114 0.81 10.99 1.63
CA SER A 114 0.94 9.57 1.30
C SER A 114 1.13 9.33 -0.20
N ILE A 115 0.49 10.15 -1.06
CA ILE A 115 0.71 10.14 -2.51
C ILE A 115 2.14 10.58 -2.83
N GLU A 116 2.63 11.66 -2.22
CA GLU A 116 4.01 12.12 -2.41
C GLU A 116 5.04 11.04 -2.04
N VAL A 117 4.85 10.38 -0.90
CA VAL A 117 5.76 9.32 -0.43
C VAL A 117 5.73 8.09 -1.34
N MET A 118 4.54 7.62 -1.73
CA MET A 118 4.41 6.49 -2.64
C MET A 118 4.92 6.82 -4.04
N GLY A 119 4.62 8.02 -4.56
CA GLY A 119 5.15 8.50 -5.83
C GLY A 119 6.67 8.60 -5.85
N GLY A 120 7.27 9.06 -4.74
CA GLY A 120 8.72 9.05 -4.56
C GLY A 120 9.32 7.63 -4.60
N ALA A 121 8.64 6.65 -4.00
CA ALA A 121 9.08 5.25 -4.02
C ALA A 121 8.93 4.60 -5.42
N LEU A 122 7.99 5.07 -6.24
CA LEU A 122 7.84 4.63 -7.63
C LEU A 122 8.92 5.20 -8.58
N ASN A 123 9.63 6.26 -8.21
CA ASN A 123 10.69 6.79 -9.07
C ASN A 123 11.83 5.78 -9.25
N VAL A 124 12.33 5.68 -10.49
CA VAL A 124 13.54 4.92 -10.78
C VAL A 124 14.74 5.65 -10.20
N GLN A 125 15.48 4.98 -9.33
CA GLN A 125 16.69 5.50 -8.70
C GLN A 125 17.87 5.47 -9.68
N PRO A 126 18.96 6.22 -9.45
CA PRO A 126 20.14 6.21 -10.31
C PRO A 126 20.77 4.82 -10.51
N ASN A 127 20.56 3.88 -9.59
CA ASN A 127 21.00 2.49 -9.67
C ASN A 127 20.05 1.59 -10.52
N GLY A 128 19.03 2.17 -11.17
CA GLY A 128 18.03 1.46 -11.96
C GLY A 128 16.95 0.72 -11.15
N ARG A 129 16.95 0.84 -9.82
CA ARG A 129 15.94 0.22 -8.93
C ARG A 129 14.80 1.19 -8.62
N THR A 130 13.66 0.64 -8.26
CA THR A 130 12.53 1.39 -7.69
C THR A 130 12.35 1.03 -6.23
N GLY A 131 11.63 1.85 -5.49
CA GLY A 131 11.26 1.55 -4.11
C GLY A 131 10.00 0.70 -3.97
N ILE A 132 9.39 0.26 -5.09
CA ILE A 132 8.19 -0.58 -5.08
C ILE A 132 8.31 -1.67 -6.15
N GLN A 133 8.03 -2.90 -5.75
CA GLN A 133 7.89 -4.06 -6.62
C GLN A 133 6.57 -4.79 -6.30
N VAL A 134 5.82 -5.21 -7.30
CA VAL A 134 4.52 -5.87 -7.15
C VAL A 134 4.54 -7.21 -7.85
N PHE A 135 4.16 -8.28 -7.17
CA PHE A 135 4.06 -9.60 -7.78
C PHE A 135 2.87 -9.65 -8.74
N LYS A 136 3.14 -10.10 -9.97
CA LYS A 136 2.10 -10.40 -10.96
C LYS A 136 1.33 -11.66 -10.55
N PRO A 137 0.02 -11.74 -10.85
CA PRO A 137 -0.69 -13.00 -10.69
C PRO A 137 -0.14 -14.05 -11.66
N VAL A 138 0.07 -15.28 -11.17
CA VAL A 138 0.49 -16.43 -11.95
C VAL A 138 -0.48 -17.58 -11.66
N ALA A 139 -0.92 -18.28 -12.71
CA ALA A 139 -1.84 -19.40 -12.56
C ALA A 139 -1.25 -20.48 -11.62
N GLY A 140 -2.04 -20.89 -10.61
CA GLY A 140 -1.64 -21.86 -9.61
C GLY A 140 -0.77 -21.33 -8.47
N ASP A 141 -0.36 -20.06 -8.50
CA ASP A 141 0.32 -19.40 -7.38
C ASP A 141 -0.70 -18.56 -6.60
N TRP A 142 -0.67 -18.65 -5.27
CA TRP A 142 -1.54 -17.88 -4.40
C TRP A 142 -1.08 -16.41 -4.25
N ARG A 143 0.15 -16.12 -4.67
CA ARG A 143 0.76 -14.78 -4.63
C ARG A 143 0.35 -13.97 -5.86
N GLY A 144 0.41 -12.66 -5.72
CA GLY A 144 0.09 -11.70 -6.77
C GLY A 144 -0.89 -10.65 -6.30
N CYS A 145 -0.79 -9.45 -6.89
CA CYS A 145 -1.61 -8.30 -6.53
C CYS A 145 -2.28 -7.71 -7.78
N PRO A 146 -3.23 -8.42 -8.42
CA PRO A 146 -3.86 -8.00 -9.66
C PRO A 146 -4.66 -6.70 -9.52
N ASN A 147 -5.34 -6.49 -8.37
CA ASN A 147 -6.10 -5.25 -8.16
C ASN A 147 -5.16 -4.06 -7.93
N LEU A 148 -4.10 -4.21 -7.14
CA LEU A 148 -3.10 -3.15 -6.97
C LEU A 148 -2.47 -2.74 -8.31
N ILE A 149 -2.11 -3.73 -9.16
CA ILE A 149 -1.56 -3.47 -10.51
C ILE A 149 -2.56 -2.73 -11.40
N ARG A 150 -3.86 -3.04 -11.28
CA ARG A 150 -4.94 -2.38 -12.03
C ARG A 150 -5.22 -0.97 -11.52
N GLU A 151 -5.26 -0.78 -10.20
CA GLU A 151 -5.71 0.46 -9.57
C GLU A 151 -4.68 1.58 -9.65
N ILE A 152 -3.38 1.29 -9.49
CA ILE A 152 -2.33 2.34 -9.54
C ILE A 152 -2.41 3.20 -10.82
N PRO A 153 -2.42 2.65 -12.04
CA PRO A 153 -2.51 3.46 -13.25
C PRO A 153 -3.89 4.08 -13.47
N ALA A 154 -4.95 3.51 -12.87
CA ALA A 154 -6.32 4.02 -12.95
C ALA A 154 -6.61 5.13 -11.93
N TYR A 155 -5.76 5.32 -10.92
CA TYR A 155 -5.94 6.31 -9.87
C TYR A 155 -5.72 7.72 -10.42
N ARG A 156 -6.76 8.55 -10.40
CA ARG A 156 -6.77 9.85 -11.07
C ARG A 156 -7.17 10.97 -10.12
N TRP A 157 -6.64 12.15 -10.41
CA TRP A 157 -7.11 13.37 -9.76
C TRP A 157 -8.54 13.71 -10.17
N ALA A 158 -9.33 14.19 -9.24
CA ALA A 158 -10.64 14.75 -9.54
C ALA A 158 -10.48 16.00 -10.42
N PRO A 159 -11.40 16.23 -11.38
CA PRO A 159 -11.38 17.44 -12.18
C PRO A 159 -11.38 18.68 -11.28
N ALA A 160 -10.62 19.71 -11.67
CA ALA A 160 -10.60 20.97 -10.95
C ALA A 160 -12.03 21.53 -10.85
N SER A 161 -12.53 21.71 -9.61
CA SER A 161 -13.83 22.34 -9.39
C SER A 161 -13.71 23.84 -9.64
N ALA A 162 -14.74 24.43 -10.26
CA ALA A 162 -14.84 25.89 -10.46
C ALA A 162 -14.97 26.69 -9.15
N THR A 163 -15.12 26.03 -8.00
CA THR A 163 -15.19 26.65 -6.68
C THR A 163 -13.78 26.81 -6.09
N ARG A 164 -13.47 28.02 -5.66
CA ARG A 164 -12.15 28.47 -5.14
C ARG A 164 -11.58 27.69 -3.96
N ASN A 165 -12.33 26.73 -3.37
CA ASN A 165 -11.96 25.96 -2.18
C ASN A 165 -12.04 24.43 -2.39
N ALA A 166 -12.08 23.94 -3.61
CA ALA A 166 -12.06 22.49 -3.86
C ALA A 166 -10.68 21.94 -3.45
N ARG A 167 -10.67 20.97 -2.53
CA ARG A 167 -9.45 20.24 -2.19
C ARG A 167 -9.03 19.42 -3.41
N GLU A 168 -7.75 19.40 -3.68
CA GLU A 168 -7.14 18.50 -4.67
C GLU A 168 -7.14 17.09 -4.08
N GLU A 169 -8.12 16.29 -4.48
CA GLU A 169 -8.29 14.90 -4.01
C GLU A 169 -8.42 13.97 -5.22
N PRO A 170 -7.92 12.73 -5.11
CA PRO A 170 -8.19 11.71 -6.12
C PRO A 170 -9.68 11.35 -6.21
N ILE A 171 -10.08 10.85 -7.37
CA ILE A 171 -11.41 10.26 -7.55
C ILE A 171 -11.50 8.98 -6.70
N LYS A 172 -12.56 8.88 -5.90
CA LYS A 172 -12.85 7.70 -5.07
C LYS A 172 -13.61 6.65 -5.88
N LEU A 173 -12.87 5.88 -6.67
CA LEU A 173 -13.41 4.81 -7.50
C LEU A 173 -12.36 3.72 -7.68
N ASP A 174 -12.67 2.50 -7.26
CA ASP A 174 -11.76 1.33 -7.37
C ASP A 174 -10.34 1.67 -6.87
N ASP A 175 -10.24 2.20 -5.65
CA ASP A 175 -9.00 2.73 -5.07
C ASP A 175 -8.55 1.99 -3.80
N HIS A 176 -9.17 0.85 -3.48
CA HIS A 176 -8.97 0.15 -2.20
C HIS A 176 -7.55 -0.41 -2.03
N ALA A 177 -7.00 -1.03 -3.07
CA ALA A 177 -5.64 -1.57 -3.02
C ALA A 177 -4.59 -0.45 -3.03
N VAL A 178 -4.78 0.58 -3.85
CA VAL A 178 -3.86 1.72 -3.90
C VAL A 178 -3.93 2.54 -2.60
N ASP A 179 -5.12 2.70 -2.00
CA ASP A 179 -5.29 3.38 -0.71
C ASP A 179 -4.62 2.60 0.43
N ALA A 180 -4.80 1.27 0.49
CA ALA A 180 -4.09 0.42 1.45
C ALA A 180 -2.57 0.55 1.30
N ALA A 181 -2.05 0.48 0.06
CA ALA A 181 -0.62 0.58 -0.22
C ALA A 181 -0.04 1.94 0.21
N ARG A 182 -0.64 3.06 -0.24
CA ARG A 182 -0.12 4.40 0.07
C ARG A 182 -0.17 4.72 1.56
N MET A 183 -1.27 4.36 2.25
CA MET A 183 -1.41 4.57 3.70
C MET A 183 -0.39 3.74 4.48
N GLY A 184 -0.19 2.46 4.11
CA GLY A 184 0.77 1.57 4.75
C GLY A 184 2.21 2.06 4.60
N ILE A 185 2.63 2.38 3.38
CA ILE A 185 3.96 2.91 3.08
C ILE A 185 4.19 4.23 3.84
N TYR A 186 3.20 5.14 3.81
CA TYR A 186 3.31 6.43 4.49
C TYR A 186 3.41 6.29 6.01
N THR A 187 2.61 5.40 6.61
CA THR A 187 2.63 5.16 8.05
C THR A 187 3.96 4.59 8.53
N LEU A 188 4.57 3.70 7.73
CA LEU A 188 5.83 3.01 8.05
C LEU A 188 7.07 3.66 7.42
N ARG A 189 6.92 4.86 6.83
CA ARG A 189 8.09 5.58 6.30
C ARG A 189 9.14 5.75 7.39
N ARG A 190 10.37 5.46 7.04
CA ARG A 190 11.50 5.85 7.89
C ARG A 190 11.72 7.33 7.65
N ASP A 191 11.59 8.14 8.69
CA ASP A 191 11.99 9.54 8.62
C ASP A 191 13.49 9.56 8.29
N ILE A 192 13.83 9.97 7.08
CA ILE A 192 15.22 10.30 6.75
C ILE A 192 15.56 11.49 7.65
N PRO A 193 16.55 11.38 8.56
CA PRO A 193 16.94 12.52 9.40
C PRO A 193 17.18 13.71 8.49
N ARG A 194 16.49 14.82 8.74
CA ARG A 194 16.77 16.11 8.09
C ARG A 194 18.16 16.59 8.58
N GLY A 195 19.23 16.07 7.98
CA GLY A 195 20.56 16.37 8.46
C GLY A 195 21.66 15.89 7.54
N ALA A 196 21.69 16.36 6.30
CA ALA A 196 22.91 16.54 5.53
C ALA A 196 22.64 17.54 4.40
N ARG A 197 22.09 18.70 4.73
CA ARG A 197 22.28 19.85 3.83
C ARG A 197 23.72 20.29 4.02
N GLY A 198 24.50 20.09 2.96
CA GLY A 198 25.91 20.32 2.89
C GLY A 198 26.36 21.61 3.56
N GLY A 199 27.38 21.48 4.41
CA GLY A 199 28.18 22.59 4.82
C GLY A 199 28.74 23.28 3.58
N SER A 200 28.43 24.55 3.44
CA SER A 200 29.08 25.44 2.51
C SER A 200 30.59 25.36 2.75
N LEU A 201 31.32 24.94 1.73
CA LEU A 201 32.75 25.20 1.70
C LEU A 201 32.95 26.70 1.40
N VAL A 202 33.46 27.41 2.36
CA VAL A 202 34.13 28.70 2.17
C VAL A 202 35.54 28.41 1.68
#